data_9cd0490de452d47a301e62b453526bc8
#
_entry.id   9cd0490de452d47a301e62b453526bc8
#
_cell.length_a   1.000
_cell.length_b   1.000
_cell.length_c   1.000
_cell.angle_alpha   90.00
_cell.angle_beta   90.00
_cell.angle_gamma   90.00
#
_symmetry.space_group_name_H-M   'P 1'
#
loop_
_entity.id
_entity.type
_entity.pdbx_description
1 polymer ?
#
loop_
_entity_poly.entity_id
_entity_poly.type
_entity_poly.pdbx_seq_one_letter_code
_entity_poly.pdbx_strand_id
1 'polypeptide(L)'
;FKQKTAYEIMPSLVGSEMCIRDSHRLAHRFGWDDNIFNHFSCALPGGEEFLVKAHGLLMSEVTASNLIVVDQEGRITRGNGTVERSALHIHAAIHLGRPDAFCILHVHPPYTTWLSSMEDNQLKMTNQNTIRFFDRIAYDDVYEGLAVARDEGQRMCQAMADKRIMIHVNHGVTVAAPTVEEAFFDLYYLELVCKEYFLVVSSGGSPRVIPDEICRKTVPQLEEEYLESAQLTMDAWKRVLEREEPDFRN
;
A
#
# COMPACT_ATOMS: atom_id res chain seq x y z
N PHE A 1 -13.62 12.71 24.51
CA PHE A 1 -13.66 11.70 23.42
C PHE A 1 -15.00 11.00 23.51
N LYS A 2 -15.92 11.20 22.53
CA LYS A 2 -17.13 10.39 22.42
C LYS A 2 -16.71 9.06 21.81
N GLN A 3 -16.86 7.98 22.57
CA GLN A 3 -16.74 6.63 22.04
C GLN A 3 -17.83 6.44 20.98
N LYS A 4 -17.43 6.11 19.74
CA LYS A 4 -18.39 5.77 18.68
C LYS A 4 -19.19 4.54 19.12
N THR A 5 -20.48 4.55 18.89
CA THR A 5 -21.34 3.41 19.21
C THR A 5 -21.04 2.24 18.24
N ALA A 6 -21.33 1.00 18.66
CA ALA A 6 -21.18 -0.19 17.81
C ALA A 6 -21.87 -0.04 16.43
N TYR A 7 -22.96 0.76 16.37
CA TYR A 7 -23.72 1.06 15.15
C TYR A 7 -22.98 2.02 14.20
N GLU A 8 -22.07 2.87 14.70
CA GLU A 8 -21.23 3.76 13.88
C GLU A 8 -19.93 3.07 13.43
N ILE A 9 -19.53 2.00 14.13
CA ILE A 9 -18.35 1.18 13.81
C ILE A 9 -18.65 0.18 12.68
N MET A 10 -19.83 -0.46 12.69
CA MET A 10 -20.20 -1.47 11.68
C MET A 10 -20.23 -0.94 10.24
N PRO A 11 -20.82 0.23 9.90
CA PRO A 11 -20.78 0.74 8.55
C PRO A 11 -19.36 1.13 8.08
N SER A 12 -18.49 1.60 8.98
CA SER A 12 -17.10 1.93 8.66
C SER A 12 -16.28 0.66 8.40
N LEU A 13 -16.54 -0.42 9.13
CA LEU A 13 -15.88 -1.71 8.97
C LEU A 13 -16.24 -2.37 7.64
N VAL A 14 -17.54 -2.42 7.31
CA VAL A 14 -18.03 -2.96 6.02
C VAL A 14 -17.46 -2.17 4.85
N GLY A 15 -17.37 -0.84 4.97
CA GLY A 15 -16.72 0.00 3.96
C GLY A 15 -15.25 -0.35 3.76
N SER A 16 -14.51 -0.55 4.84
CA SER A 16 -13.08 -0.91 4.81
C SER A 16 -12.86 -2.31 4.23
N GLU A 17 -13.70 -3.29 4.60
CA GLU A 17 -13.66 -4.65 4.05
C GLU A 17 -13.88 -4.64 2.53
N MET A 18 -14.81 -3.84 2.05
CA MET A 18 -15.06 -3.70 0.61
C MET A 18 -13.89 -3.03 -0.11
N CYS A 19 -13.35 -1.92 0.42
CA CYS A 19 -12.26 -1.20 -0.23
C CYS A 19 -10.95 -2.00 -0.24
N ILE A 20 -10.63 -2.70 0.85
CA ILE A 20 -9.42 -3.53 0.91
C ILE A 20 -9.52 -4.76 0.00
N ARG A 21 -10.69 -5.39 -0.10
CA ARG A 21 -10.98 -6.43 -1.09
C ARG A 21 -10.76 -5.91 -2.51
N ASP A 22 -11.33 -4.74 -2.84
CA ASP A 22 -11.20 -4.12 -4.16
C ASP A 22 -9.72 -3.89 -4.51
N SER A 23 -8.94 -3.40 -3.55
CA SER A 23 -7.51 -3.17 -3.74
C SER A 23 -6.74 -4.47 -4.03
N HIS A 24 -7.07 -5.59 -3.38
CA HIS A 24 -6.47 -6.89 -3.71
C HIS A 24 -6.80 -7.32 -5.15
N ARG A 25 -8.09 -7.25 -5.51
CA ARG A 25 -8.54 -7.61 -6.88
C ARG A 25 -7.87 -6.74 -7.94
N LEU A 26 -7.74 -5.44 -7.67
CA LEU A 26 -7.07 -4.50 -8.57
C LEU A 26 -5.56 -4.78 -8.66
N ALA A 27 -4.89 -5.10 -7.56
CA ALA A 27 -3.48 -5.47 -7.58
C ALA A 27 -3.25 -6.71 -8.45
N HIS A 28 -4.10 -7.74 -8.33
CA HIS A 28 -4.08 -8.90 -9.24
C HIS A 28 -4.29 -8.48 -10.70
N ARG A 29 -5.30 -7.66 -10.96
CA ARG A 29 -5.62 -7.17 -12.30
C ARG A 29 -4.45 -6.42 -12.96
N PHE A 30 -3.67 -5.69 -12.18
CA PHE A 30 -2.49 -4.98 -12.67
C PHE A 30 -1.22 -5.83 -12.72
N GLY A 31 -1.27 -7.09 -12.27
CA GLY A 31 -0.11 -7.98 -12.21
C GLY A 31 0.92 -7.55 -11.18
N TRP A 32 0.46 -7.05 -10.03
CA TRP A 32 1.32 -6.61 -8.93
C TRP A 32 1.47 -7.67 -7.84
N ASP A 33 0.65 -8.72 -7.89
CA ASP A 33 0.67 -9.80 -6.92
C ASP A 33 1.82 -10.79 -7.18
N ASP A 34 2.31 -11.40 -6.11
CA ASP A 34 3.33 -12.43 -6.11
C ASP A 34 2.77 -13.72 -5.52
N ASN A 35 1.95 -14.41 -6.33
CA ASN A 35 1.26 -15.66 -5.94
C ASN A 35 0.40 -15.44 -4.67
N ILE A 36 0.57 -16.28 -3.64
CA ILE A 36 -0.16 -16.18 -2.36
C ILE A 36 0.44 -15.15 -1.40
N PHE A 37 1.62 -14.64 -1.73
CA PHE A 37 2.31 -13.62 -0.96
C PHE A 37 1.74 -12.23 -1.25
N ASN A 38 2.33 -11.20 -0.69
CA ASN A 38 1.84 -9.83 -0.64
C ASN A 38 0.53 -9.69 0.17
N HIS A 39 0.39 -8.59 0.84
CA HIS A 39 -0.65 -8.42 1.81
C HIS A 39 -1.02 -6.96 2.01
N PHE A 40 -2.32 -6.72 2.12
CA PHE A 40 -2.90 -5.43 2.42
C PHE A 40 -3.67 -5.53 3.72
N SER A 41 -3.63 -4.49 4.53
CA SER A 41 -4.34 -4.44 5.80
C SER A 41 -4.98 -3.10 6.07
N CYS A 42 -6.01 -3.11 6.94
CA CYS A 42 -6.60 -1.90 7.50
C CYS A 42 -6.71 -2.06 9.01
N ALA A 43 -6.23 -1.06 9.77
CA ALA A 43 -6.44 -1.01 11.20
C ALA A 43 -7.93 -0.93 11.55
N LEU A 44 -8.33 -1.57 12.64
CA LEU A 44 -9.65 -1.37 13.21
C LEU A 44 -9.65 -0.21 14.20
N PRO A 45 -10.83 0.36 14.51
CA PRO A 45 -10.94 1.40 15.52
C PRO A 45 -10.33 0.95 16.86
N GLY A 46 -9.36 1.71 17.37
CA GLY A 46 -8.57 1.37 18.54
C GLY A 46 -7.12 0.97 18.23
N GLY A 47 -6.84 0.53 16.98
CA GLY A 47 -5.48 0.24 16.52
C GLY A 47 -4.86 -1.05 17.04
N GLU A 48 -5.59 -1.82 17.86
CA GLU A 48 -5.10 -3.09 18.44
C GLU A 48 -5.29 -4.29 17.53
N GLU A 49 -6.20 -4.17 16.56
CA GLU A 49 -6.54 -5.20 15.59
C GLU A 49 -6.50 -4.64 14.18
N PHE A 50 -6.26 -5.48 13.19
CA PHE A 50 -6.32 -5.11 11.78
C PHE A 50 -6.90 -6.22 10.91
N LEU A 51 -7.58 -5.79 9.86
CA LEU A 51 -8.13 -6.62 8.80
C LEU A 51 -7.03 -6.96 7.80
N VAL A 52 -6.93 -8.21 7.38
CA VAL A 52 -5.90 -8.67 6.43
C VAL A 52 -6.39 -9.88 5.62
N LYS A 53 -5.77 -10.14 4.47
CA LYS A 53 -5.99 -11.33 3.65
C LYS A 53 -5.53 -12.59 4.41
N ALA A 54 -6.37 -13.63 4.43
CA ALA A 54 -5.95 -14.93 4.94
C ALA A 54 -4.79 -15.50 4.10
N HIS A 55 -3.77 -16.04 4.78
CA HIS A 55 -2.63 -16.67 4.12
C HIS A 55 -3.08 -17.86 3.26
N GLY A 56 -2.50 -17.98 2.07
CA GLY A 56 -2.82 -19.03 1.10
C GLY A 56 -3.84 -18.63 0.04
N LEU A 57 -4.55 -17.50 0.19
CA LEU A 57 -5.41 -16.96 -0.86
C LEU A 57 -4.59 -16.17 -1.88
N LEU A 58 -4.91 -16.34 -3.16
CA LEU A 58 -4.51 -15.41 -4.21
C LEU A 58 -5.25 -14.08 -4.03
N MET A 59 -4.68 -12.98 -4.51
CA MET A 59 -5.37 -11.70 -4.47
C MET A 59 -6.69 -11.70 -5.26
N SER A 60 -6.76 -12.50 -6.32
CA SER A 60 -7.98 -12.71 -7.11
C SER A 60 -9.09 -13.48 -6.38
N GLU A 61 -8.79 -14.17 -5.30
CA GLU A 61 -9.76 -14.94 -4.51
C GLU A 61 -10.33 -14.14 -3.33
N VAL A 62 -9.78 -12.95 -3.06
CA VAL A 62 -10.19 -12.15 -1.90
C VAL A 62 -11.62 -11.64 -2.09
N THR A 63 -12.46 -11.93 -1.08
CA THR A 63 -13.82 -11.41 -0.91
C THR A 63 -13.92 -10.74 0.46
N ALA A 64 -14.94 -9.93 0.68
CA ALA A 64 -15.15 -9.31 2.01
C ALA A 64 -15.35 -10.36 3.11
N SER A 65 -15.97 -11.51 2.78
CA SER A 65 -16.29 -12.58 3.73
C SER A 65 -15.10 -13.48 4.08
N ASN A 66 -14.01 -13.51 3.30
CA ASN A 66 -12.84 -14.34 3.57
C ASN A 66 -11.62 -13.58 4.11
N LEU A 67 -11.78 -12.28 4.34
CA LEU A 67 -10.81 -11.50 5.12
C LEU A 67 -10.85 -11.92 6.60
N ILE A 68 -9.71 -11.85 7.25
CA ILE A 68 -9.57 -12.16 8.69
C ILE A 68 -9.19 -10.91 9.48
N VAL A 69 -9.60 -10.88 10.75
CA VAL A 69 -9.11 -9.88 11.71
C VAL A 69 -8.12 -10.57 12.64
N VAL A 70 -6.99 -9.93 12.84
CA VAL A 70 -5.94 -10.40 13.73
C VAL A 70 -5.53 -9.30 14.71
N ASP A 71 -5.14 -9.73 15.91
CA ASP A 71 -4.48 -8.83 16.85
C ASP A 71 -2.96 -8.73 16.57
N GLN A 72 -2.28 -7.93 17.37
CA GLN A 72 -0.84 -7.66 17.23
C GLN A 72 0.06 -8.88 17.50
N GLU A 73 -0.46 -9.90 18.14
CA GLU A 73 0.20 -11.18 18.39
C GLU A 73 -0.13 -12.22 17.30
N GLY A 74 -0.98 -11.87 16.31
CA GLY A 74 -1.38 -12.75 15.21
C GLY A 74 -2.47 -13.74 15.59
N ARG A 75 -3.17 -13.54 16.73
CA ARG A 75 -4.35 -14.35 17.07
C ARG A 75 -5.51 -13.87 16.21
N ILE A 76 -6.21 -14.82 15.60
CA ILE A 76 -7.39 -14.51 14.80
C ILE A 76 -8.55 -14.23 15.75
N THR A 77 -9.10 -13.03 15.69
CA THR A 77 -10.25 -12.59 16.50
C THR A 77 -11.54 -12.67 15.70
N ARG A 78 -11.46 -12.66 14.35
CA ARG A 78 -12.60 -12.85 13.46
C ARG A 78 -12.17 -13.49 12.13
N GLY A 79 -13.03 -14.35 11.59
CA GLY A 79 -12.78 -15.09 10.34
C GLY A 79 -12.08 -16.42 10.57
N ASN A 80 -11.67 -17.07 9.48
CA ASN A 80 -10.99 -18.37 9.48
C ASN A 80 -9.77 -18.36 8.60
N GLY A 81 -8.67 -18.94 9.05
CA GLY A 81 -7.41 -19.03 8.29
C GLY A 81 -6.19 -18.85 9.17
N THR A 82 -5.12 -18.36 8.59
CA THR A 82 -3.88 -17.96 9.27
C THR A 82 -3.40 -16.66 8.69
N VAL A 83 -2.59 -15.89 9.42
CA VAL A 83 -1.90 -14.71 8.91
C VAL A 83 -0.49 -15.10 8.47
N GLU A 84 0.00 -14.53 7.39
CA GLU A 84 1.38 -14.67 6.96
C GLU A 84 2.30 -13.97 7.94
N ARG A 85 3.48 -14.56 8.24
CA ARG A 85 4.37 -14.06 9.33
C ARG A 85 4.96 -12.69 9.04
N SER A 86 5.40 -12.43 7.82
CA SER A 86 5.93 -11.10 7.47
C SER A 86 4.85 -10.05 7.47
N ALA A 87 3.63 -10.40 6.99
CA ALA A 87 2.46 -9.55 7.08
C ALA A 87 2.19 -9.13 8.52
N LEU A 88 2.17 -10.11 9.45
CA LEU A 88 1.93 -9.80 10.86
C LEU A 88 2.95 -8.80 11.39
N HIS A 89 4.25 -9.08 11.24
CA HIS A 89 5.28 -8.26 11.88
C HIS A 89 5.42 -6.87 11.25
N ILE A 90 5.34 -6.74 9.93
CA ILE A 90 5.40 -5.45 9.23
C ILE A 90 4.17 -4.61 9.57
N HIS A 91 2.98 -5.17 9.37
CA HIS A 91 1.74 -4.40 9.51
C HIS A 91 1.43 -4.05 10.96
N ALA A 92 1.61 -4.98 11.90
CA ALA A 92 1.42 -4.69 13.33
C ALA A 92 2.35 -3.57 13.82
N ALA A 93 3.63 -3.59 13.41
CA ALA A 93 4.58 -2.55 13.80
C ALA A 93 4.20 -1.17 13.25
N ILE A 94 3.78 -1.10 11.97
CA ILE A 94 3.41 0.17 11.35
C ILE A 94 2.07 0.67 11.90
N HIS A 95 1.03 -0.16 12.04
CA HIS A 95 -0.25 0.25 12.63
C HIS A 95 -0.10 0.77 14.05
N LEU A 96 0.80 0.17 14.85
CA LEU A 96 1.11 0.63 16.21
C LEU A 96 1.91 1.92 16.26
N GLY A 97 2.94 1.99 15.42
CA GLY A 97 3.88 3.12 15.41
C GLY A 97 3.35 4.35 14.65
N ARG A 98 2.35 4.17 13.79
CA ARG A 98 1.81 5.18 12.88
C ARG A 98 0.28 5.22 12.95
N PRO A 99 -0.31 5.95 13.92
CA PRO A 99 -1.77 6.06 14.03
C PRO A 99 -2.46 6.70 12.81
N ASP A 100 -1.71 7.38 11.96
CA ASP A 100 -2.14 7.92 10.67
C ASP A 100 -2.13 6.90 9.53
N ALA A 101 -1.51 5.72 9.73
CA ALA A 101 -1.44 4.64 8.77
C ALA A 101 -2.62 3.66 8.98
N PHE A 102 -3.83 4.09 8.64
CA PHE A 102 -5.01 3.23 8.72
C PHE A 102 -4.95 2.07 7.73
N CYS A 103 -4.48 2.30 6.51
CA CYS A 103 -4.31 1.31 5.45
C CYS A 103 -2.82 1.11 5.13
N ILE A 104 -2.41 -0.14 5.00
CA ILE A 104 -1.05 -0.53 4.60
C ILE A 104 -1.15 -1.51 3.44
N LEU A 105 -0.46 -1.19 2.34
CA LEU A 105 -0.33 -2.04 1.16
C LEU A 105 1.14 -2.44 1.00
N HIS A 106 1.44 -3.74 1.10
CA HIS A 106 2.77 -4.27 0.81
C HIS A 106 2.70 -5.22 -0.39
N VAL A 107 3.50 -4.91 -1.42
CA VAL A 107 3.43 -5.59 -2.71
C VAL A 107 4.74 -5.44 -3.49
N HIS A 108 4.95 -6.33 -4.49
CA HIS A 108 6.15 -6.35 -5.32
C HIS A 108 5.82 -6.01 -6.80
N PRO A 109 5.31 -4.80 -7.10
CA PRO A 109 4.93 -4.47 -8.47
C PRO A 109 6.18 -4.37 -9.36
N PRO A 110 6.12 -4.80 -10.63
CA PRO A 110 7.31 -5.06 -11.45
C PRO A 110 8.29 -3.91 -11.55
N TYR A 111 7.83 -2.70 -11.77
CA TYR A 111 8.73 -1.56 -12.01
C TYR A 111 9.23 -0.90 -10.73
N THR A 112 8.43 -0.91 -9.66
CA THR A 112 8.89 -0.47 -8.35
C THR A 112 9.90 -1.47 -7.77
N THR A 113 9.68 -2.78 -7.96
CA THR A 113 10.64 -3.83 -7.59
C THR A 113 11.92 -3.73 -8.42
N TRP A 114 11.83 -3.42 -9.72
CA TRP A 114 12.99 -3.10 -10.53
C TRP A 114 13.79 -1.94 -9.92
N LEU A 115 13.12 -0.83 -9.58
CA LEU A 115 13.79 0.33 -8.98
C LEU A 115 14.46 -0.04 -7.66
N SER A 116 13.80 -0.82 -6.80
CA SER A 116 14.36 -1.27 -5.52
C SER A 116 15.62 -2.12 -5.66
N SER A 117 15.82 -2.73 -6.83
CA SER A 117 16.97 -3.60 -7.14
C SER A 117 18.13 -2.86 -7.82
N MET A 118 17.97 -1.55 -8.06
CA MET A 118 19.04 -0.72 -8.64
C MET A 118 20.00 -0.25 -7.54
N GLU A 119 21.29 -0.08 -7.90
CA GLU A 119 22.29 0.53 -6.99
C GLU A 119 21.90 1.97 -6.61
N ASP A 120 21.45 2.78 -7.60
CA ASP A 120 20.75 4.05 -7.37
C ASP A 120 19.24 3.80 -7.42
N ASN A 121 18.65 3.44 -6.29
CA ASN A 121 17.22 3.14 -6.14
C ASN A 121 16.35 4.38 -5.93
N GLN A 122 16.93 5.59 -6.09
CA GLN A 122 16.22 6.85 -5.90
C GLN A 122 15.37 7.20 -7.12
N LEU A 123 14.06 7.31 -6.95
CA LEU A 123 13.15 7.81 -7.98
C LEU A 123 13.51 9.25 -8.35
N LYS A 124 13.86 9.49 -9.62
CA LYS A 124 14.17 10.84 -10.10
C LYS A 124 12.90 11.54 -10.59
N MET A 125 12.79 12.83 -10.30
CA MET A 125 11.66 13.66 -10.75
C MET A 125 11.80 13.98 -12.24
N THR A 126 11.24 13.17 -13.12
CA THR A 126 11.45 13.22 -14.57
C THR A 126 10.22 13.64 -15.39
N ASN A 127 9.05 13.66 -14.76
CA ASN A 127 7.81 14.11 -15.37
C ASN A 127 6.85 14.65 -14.28
N GLN A 128 5.69 15.17 -14.69
CA GLN A 128 4.73 15.78 -13.78
C GLN A 128 4.25 14.80 -12.70
N ASN A 129 4.01 13.52 -13.04
CA ASN A 129 3.51 12.54 -12.07
C ASN A 129 4.56 12.14 -11.03
N THR A 130 5.87 12.15 -11.37
CA THR A 130 6.93 11.87 -10.40
C THR A 130 6.99 12.93 -9.29
N ILE A 131 6.55 14.19 -9.55
CA ILE A 131 6.56 15.26 -8.55
C ILE A 131 5.63 14.93 -7.36
N ARG A 132 4.61 14.07 -7.55
CA ARG A 132 3.75 13.57 -6.46
C ARG A 132 4.56 12.93 -5.33
N PHE A 133 5.73 12.40 -5.66
CA PHE A 133 6.59 11.63 -4.76
C PHE A 133 7.80 12.45 -4.23
N PHE A 134 7.90 13.71 -4.60
CA PHE A 134 8.98 14.56 -4.14
C PHE A 134 8.98 14.67 -2.61
N ASP A 135 10.08 14.27 -1.96
CA ASP A 135 10.23 14.18 -0.49
C ASP A 135 9.21 13.25 0.23
N ARG A 136 8.50 12.36 -0.48
CA ARG A 136 7.45 11.50 0.12
C ARG A 136 7.84 10.04 0.24
N ILE A 137 9.00 9.63 -0.26
CA ILE A 137 9.48 8.25 -0.24
C ILE A 137 10.59 8.10 0.80
N ALA A 138 10.47 7.11 1.67
CA ALA A 138 11.58 6.56 2.45
C ALA A 138 12.24 5.44 1.65
N TYR A 139 13.54 5.32 1.76
CA TYR A 139 14.31 4.25 1.13
C TYR A 139 14.95 3.43 2.24
N ASP A 140 14.56 2.15 2.33
CA ASP A 140 15.13 1.20 3.28
C ASP A 140 16.25 0.42 2.59
N ASP A 141 17.48 0.83 2.83
CA ASP A 141 18.67 0.25 2.21
C ASP A 141 19.22 -0.98 2.97
N VAL A 142 18.46 -1.49 3.94
CA VAL A 142 18.85 -2.66 4.75
C VAL A 142 18.00 -3.86 4.33
N TYR A 143 18.65 -4.93 3.86
CA TYR A 143 18.03 -6.20 3.56
C TYR A 143 18.73 -7.34 4.33
N GLU A 144 18.10 -7.82 5.39
CA GLU A 144 18.62 -8.90 6.23
C GLU A 144 17.84 -10.22 6.07
N GLY A 145 17.05 -10.33 4.98
CA GLY A 145 16.22 -11.49 4.68
C GLY A 145 14.73 -11.24 4.94
N LEU A 146 14.00 -12.31 5.26
CA LEU A 146 12.55 -12.21 5.46
C LEU A 146 12.20 -11.54 6.80
N ALA A 147 11.24 -10.62 6.80
CA ALA A 147 10.75 -9.92 7.99
C ALA A 147 9.89 -10.84 8.88
N VAL A 148 10.51 -11.87 9.46
CA VAL A 148 9.82 -12.90 10.26
C VAL A 148 9.94 -12.70 11.76
N ALA A 149 10.46 -11.55 12.20
CA ALA A 149 10.65 -11.18 13.60
C ALA A 149 10.10 -9.78 13.89
N ARG A 150 9.69 -9.56 15.14
CA ARG A 150 9.03 -8.30 15.57
C ARG A 150 9.97 -7.10 15.52
N ASP A 151 11.24 -7.30 15.84
CA ASP A 151 12.28 -6.27 15.80
C ASP A 151 12.52 -5.76 14.38
N GLU A 152 12.45 -6.62 13.38
CA GLU A 152 12.55 -6.23 11.98
C GLU A 152 11.36 -5.34 11.55
N GLY A 153 10.14 -5.71 11.92
CA GLY A 153 8.97 -4.84 11.68
C GLY A 153 9.10 -3.47 12.35
N GLN A 154 9.63 -3.41 13.57
CA GLN A 154 9.91 -2.15 14.28
C GLN A 154 10.96 -1.31 13.56
N ARG A 155 12.05 -1.93 13.08
CA ARG A 155 13.10 -1.28 12.30
C ARG A 155 12.52 -0.66 11.03
N MET A 156 11.71 -1.43 10.30
CA MET A 156 11.02 -0.96 9.08
C MET A 156 10.09 0.23 9.37
N CYS A 157 9.31 0.17 10.45
CA CYS A 157 8.47 1.29 10.87
C CYS A 157 9.30 2.55 11.17
N GLN A 158 10.44 2.42 11.83
CA GLN A 158 11.37 3.52 12.10
C GLN A 158 12.00 4.07 10.81
N ALA A 159 12.41 3.19 9.89
CA ALA A 159 12.96 3.60 8.58
C ALA A 159 11.94 4.37 7.73
N MET A 160 10.67 3.98 7.81
CA MET A 160 9.58 4.67 7.13
C MET A 160 9.35 6.09 7.67
N ALA A 161 9.62 6.32 8.96
CA ALA A 161 9.42 7.59 9.67
C ALA A 161 8.01 8.19 9.43
N ASP A 162 7.93 9.43 8.96
CA ASP A 162 6.68 10.13 8.62
C ASP A 162 6.24 9.95 7.16
N LYS A 163 7.02 9.20 6.36
CA LYS A 163 6.74 9.02 4.94
C LYS A 163 5.58 8.04 4.74
N ARG A 164 4.82 8.23 3.66
CA ARG A 164 3.72 7.33 3.28
C ARG A 164 4.18 6.14 2.46
N ILE A 165 5.34 6.22 1.83
CA ILE A 165 5.85 5.22 0.91
C ILE A 165 7.24 4.83 1.39
N MET A 166 7.53 3.53 1.41
CA MET A 166 8.87 3.01 1.66
C MET A 166 9.23 1.98 0.59
N ILE A 167 10.28 2.27 -0.15
CA ILE A 167 10.88 1.32 -1.09
C ILE A 167 11.93 0.53 -0.32
N HIS A 168 11.79 -0.80 -0.32
CA HIS A 168 12.70 -1.73 0.33
C HIS A 168 13.72 -2.24 -0.68
N VAL A 169 15.02 -2.06 -0.41
CA VAL A 169 16.10 -2.54 -1.28
C VAL A 169 15.94 -4.04 -1.56
N ASN A 170 16.07 -4.44 -2.83
CA ASN A 170 15.95 -5.83 -3.32
C ASN A 170 14.64 -6.55 -2.97
N HIS A 171 13.54 -5.82 -2.73
CA HIS A 171 12.31 -6.45 -2.26
C HIS A 171 11.07 -5.89 -2.97
N GLY A 172 10.58 -4.74 -2.56
CA GLY A 172 9.34 -4.17 -3.09
C GLY A 172 8.98 -2.86 -2.41
N VAL A 173 7.70 -2.63 -2.16
CA VAL A 173 7.21 -1.38 -1.59
C VAL A 173 6.18 -1.60 -0.48
N THR A 174 6.20 -0.71 0.51
CA THR A 174 5.11 -0.52 1.48
C THR A 174 4.53 0.87 1.33
N VAL A 175 3.22 0.95 1.18
CA VAL A 175 2.46 2.22 1.18
C VAL A 175 1.56 2.23 2.41
N ALA A 176 1.63 3.30 3.20
CA ALA A 176 0.83 3.52 4.40
C ALA A 176 0.08 4.85 4.31
N ALA A 177 -1.24 4.81 4.46
CA ALA A 177 -2.08 6.00 4.27
C ALA A 177 -3.29 6.02 5.21
N PRO A 178 -3.94 7.19 5.38
CA PRO A 178 -5.15 7.33 6.21
C PRO A 178 -6.37 6.59 5.67
N THR A 179 -6.42 6.31 4.36
CA THR A 179 -7.53 5.60 3.71
C THR A 179 -7.01 4.58 2.69
N VAL A 180 -7.86 3.63 2.31
CA VAL A 180 -7.54 2.65 1.26
C VAL A 180 -7.41 3.33 -0.09
N GLU A 181 -8.26 4.29 -0.37
CA GLU A 181 -8.29 5.07 -1.60
C GLU A 181 -6.97 5.82 -1.81
N GLU A 182 -6.47 6.49 -0.76
CA GLU A 182 -5.18 7.18 -0.79
C GLU A 182 -4.01 6.20 -0.97
N ALA A 183 -4.01 5.09 -0.22
CA ALA A 183 -2.95 4.08 -0.33
C ALA A 183 -2.89 3.49 -1.74
N PHE A 184 -4.04 3.14 -2.31
CA PHE A 184 -4.11 2.57 -3.65
C PHE A 184 -3.73 3.59 -4.73
N PHE A 185 -4.14 4.85 -4.58
CA PHE A 185 -3.79 5.93 -5.49
C PHE A 185 -2.26 6.16 -5.52
N ASP A 186 -1.63 6.24 -4.35
CA ASP A 186 -0.18 6.40 -4.23
C ASP A 186 0.55 5.19 -4.85
N LEU A 187 0.10 3.95 -4.59
CA LEU A 187 0.69 2.75 -5.17
C LEU A 187 0.56 2.71 -6.70
N TYR A 188 -0.63 3.04 -7.22
CA TYR A 188 -0.88 3.06 -8.66
C TYR A 188 0.04 4.03 -9.40
N TYR A 189 0.14 5.27 -8.90
CA TYR A 189 0.99 6.27 -9.52
C TYR A 189 2.47 5.98 -9.33
N LEU A 190 2.88 5.39 -8.19
CA LEU A 190 4.26 4.98 -7.98
C LEU A 190 4.70 3.97 -9.04
N GLU A 191 3.92 2.91 -9.23
CA GLU A 191 4.24 1.89 -10.23
C GLU A 191 4.23 2.47 -11.66
N LEU A 192 3.27 3.36 -11.97
CA LEU A 192 3.23 4.05 -13.26
C LEU A 192 4.51 4.85 -13.52
N VAL A 193 4.96 5.67 -12.56
CA VAL A 193 6.14 6.51 -12.74
C VAL A 193 7.44 5.69 -12.74
N CYS A 194 7.49 4.60 -11.97
CA CYS A 194 8.62 3.65 -12.04
C CYS A 194 8.70 2.99 -13.42
N LYS A 195 7.57 2.62 -14.02
CA LYS A 195 7.50 2.11 -15.40
C LYS A 195 8.01 3.15 -16.41
N GLU A 196 7.57 4.39 -16.30
CA GLU A 196 8.00 5.47 -17.18
C GLU A 196 9.51 5.73 -17.03
N TYR A 197 10.01 5.72 -15.80
CA TYR A 197 11.43 5.87 -15.50
C TYR A 197 12.26 4.69 -16.06
N PHE A 198 11.79 3.46 -15.85
CA PHE A 198 12.39 2.26 -16.45
C PHE A 198 12.53 2.37 -17.96
N LEU A 199 11.49 2.82 -18.67
CA LEU A 199 11.51 2.97 -20.13
C LEU A 199 12.57 3.99 -20.59
N VAL A 200 12.72 5.10 -19.87
CA VAL A 200 13.75 6.10 -20.16
C VAL A 200 15.15 5.52 -19.97
N VAL A 201 15.40 4.87 -18.82
CA VAL A 201 16.72 4.29 -18.53
C VAL A 201 17.05 3.15 -19.49
N SER A 202 16.09 2.26 -19.77
CA SER A 202 16.27 1.11 -20.67
C SER A 202 16.48 1.49 -22.13
N SER A 203 16.05 2.69 -22.55
CA SER A 203 16.31 3.20 -23.89
C SER A 203 17.77 3.66 -24.10
N GLY A 204 18.60 3.65 -23.05
CA GLY A 204 19.95 4.22 -23.05
C GLY A 204 19.98 5.75 -23.00
N GLY A 205 18.82 6.39 -22.84
CA GLY A 205 18.70 7.83 -22.65
C GLY A 205 19.03 8.27 -21.22
N SER A 206 19.49 9.51 -21.08
CA SER A 206 19.65 10.12 -19.76
C SER A 206 18.37 10.81 -19.34
N PRO A 207 17.82 10.52 -18.14
CA PRO A 207 16.62 11.20 -17.63
C PRO A 207 16.85 12.70 -17.51
N ARG A 208 15.90 13.50 -18.01
CA ARG A 208 15.88 14.94 -17.75
C ARG A 208 15.21 15.21 -16.42
N VAL A 209 16.00 15.53 -15.41
CA VAL A 209 15.51 15.78 -14.05
C VAL A 209 14.89 17.18 -13.95
N ILE A 210 13.72 17.26 -13.33
CA ILE A 210 13.04 18.51 -12.99
C ILE A 210 13.75 19.13 -11.78
N PRO A 211 14.11 20.43 -11.81
CA PRO A 211 14.74 21.07 -10.66
C PRO A 211 13.85 21.04 -9.41
N ASP A 212 14.47 20.84 -8.25
CA ASP A 212 13.78 20.80 -6.95
C ASP A 212 12.91 22.02 -6.67
N GLU A 213 13.33 23.21 -7.10
CA GLU A 213 12.53 24.43 -6.97
C GLU A 213 11.18 24.31 -7.67
N ILE A 214 11.16 23.69 -8.86
CA ILE A 214 9.92 23.46 -9.61
C ILE A 214 9.10 22.40 -8.91
N CYS A 215 9.72 21.33 -8.38
CA CYS A 215 9.02 20.31 -7.61
C CYS A 215 8.32 20.93 -6.38
N ARG A 216 9.05 21.71 -5.57
CA ARG A 216 8.47 22.38 -4.38
C ARG A 216 7.34 23.33 -4.71
N LYS A 217 7.37 24.00 -5.86
CA LYS A 217 6.28 24.86 -6.35
C LYS A 217 5.06 24.06 -6.80
N THR A 218 5.27 22.86 -7.35
CA THR A 218 4.21 22.06 -7.98
C THR A 218 3.50 21.14 -6.96
N VAL A 219 4.21 20.65 -5.92
CA VAL A 219 3.63 19.76 -4.89
C VAL A 219 2.31 20.30 -4.32
N PRO A 220 2.20 21.57 -3.84
CA PRO A 220 0.94 22.08 -3.31
C PRO A 220 -0.22 22.04 -4.31
N GLN A 221 0.05 22.25 -5.60
CA GLN A 221 -0.97 22.17 -6.66
C GLN A 221 -1.51 20.74 -6.84
N LEU A 222 -0.64 19.74 -6.69
CA LEU A 222 -1.03 18.33 -6.77
C LEU A 222 -1.75 17.86 -5.50
N GLU A 223 -1.44 18.45 -4.35
CA GLU A 223 -2.08 18.14 -3.07
C GLU A 223 -3.50 18.70 -2.96
N GLU A 224 -3.78 19.82 -3.63
CA GLU A 224 -5.12 20.46 -3.62
C GLU A 224 -6.22 19.50 -4.14
N GLU A 225 -5.92 18.68 -5.14
CA GLU A 225 -6.87 17.74 -5.75
C GLU A 225 -6.66 16.28 -5.30
N TYR A 226 -5.72 16.04 -4.38
CA TYR A 226 -5.24 14.69 -4.08
C TYR A 226 -6.34 13.78 -3.53
N LEU A 227 -7.08 14.22 -2.49
CA LEU A 227 -8.10 13.41 -1.83
C LEU A 227 -9.27 13.10 -2.78
N GLU A 228 -9.73 14.11 -3.52
CA GLU A 228 -10.80 13.92 -4.49
C GLU A 228 -10.36 12.99 -5.62
N SER A 229 -9.14 13.15 -6.14
CA SER A 229 -8.60 12.29 -7.19
C SER A 229 -8.45 10.84 -6.73
N ALA A 230 -8.02 10.60 -5.48
CA ALA A 230 -7.91 9.26 -4.91
C ALA A 230 -9.29 8.58 -4.83
N GLN A 231 -10.29 9.29 -4.32
CA GLN A 231 -11.67 8.79 -4.25
C GLN A 231 -12.25 8.49 -5.64
N LEU A 232 -12.16 9.44 -6.56
CA LEU A 232 -12.69 9.27 -7.93
C LEU A 232 -12.00 8.13 -8.67
N THR A 233 -10.69 7.94 -8.46
CA THR A 233 -9.93 6.83 -9.04
C THR A 233 -10.42 5.49 -8.51
N MET A 234 -10.57 5.34 -7.20
CA MET A 234 -11.09 4.10 -6.60
C MET A 234 -12.52 3.82 -7.08
N ASP A 235 -13.39 4.82 -7.13
CA ASP A 235 -14.77 4.67 -7.60
C ASP A 235 -14.83 4.26 -9.08
N ALA A 236 -13.90 4.77 -9.91
CA ALA A 236 -13.81 4.36 -11.30
C ALA A 236 -13.42 2.88 -11.43
N TRP A 237 -12.44 2.42 -10.66
CA TRP A 237 -12.01 1.03 -10.66
C TRP A 237 -13.05 0.08 -10.05
N LYS A 238 -13.78 0.50 -9.00
CA LYS A 238 -14.92 -0.25 -8.47
C LYS A 238 -15.96 -0.54 -9.55
N ARG A 239 -16.32 0.44 -10.38
CA ARG A 239 -17.24 0.23 -11.53
C ARG A 239 -16.70 -0.77 -12.56
N VAL A 240 -15.38 -0.86 -12.72
CA VAL A 240 -14.76 -1.88 -13.59
C VAL A 240 -14.90 -3.27 -12.97
N LEU A 241 -14.54 -3.43 -11.68
CA LEU A 241 -14.70 -4.69 -10.96
C LEU A 241 -16.15 -5.17 -10.95
N GLU A 242 -17.12 -4.29 -10.68
CA GLU A 242 -18.55 -4.60 -10.69
C GLU A 242 -19.04 -5.16 -12.01
N ARG A 243 -18.49 -4.68 -13.12
CA ARG A 243 -18.86 -5.14 -14.46
C ARG A 243 -18.17 -6.44 -14.85
N GLU A 244 -16.90 -6.61 -14.49
CA GLU A 244 -16.04 -7.66 -15.03
C GLU A 244 -15.82 -8.83 -14.05
N GLU A 245 -15.98 -8.61 -12.75
CA GLU A 245 -15.78 -9.58 -11.69
C GLU A 245 -16.94 -9.58 -10.68
N PRO A 246 -18.20 -9.86 -11.09
CA PRO A 246 -19.38 -9.69 -10.22
C PRO A 246 -19.40 -10.59 -8.98
N ASP A 247 -18.61 -11.65 -8.97
CA ASP A 247 -18.42 -12.57 -7.82
C ASP A 247 -17.67 -11.95 -6.64
N PHE A 248 -16.96 -10.86 -6.86
CA PHE A 248 -16.22 -10.17 -5.80
C PHE A 248 -17.10 -9.64 -4.65
N ARG A 249 -18.41 -9.53 -4.88
CA ARG A 249 -19.38 -9.02 -3.90
C ARG A 249 -19.71 -10.00 -2.76
N ASN A 250 -19.25 -11.23 -2.82
CA ASN A 250 -19.57 -12.28 -1.85
C ASN A 250 -18.82 -12.14 -0.53
#